data_b0443416d5ce6f8ce657386c618531fe
#
_entry.id   b0443416d5ce6f8ce657386c618531fe
#
_cell.length_a   1.000
_cell.length_b   1.000
_cell.length_c   1.000
_cell.angle_alpha   90.00
_cell.angle_beta   90.00
_cell.angle_gamma   90.00
#
_symmetry.space_group_name_H-M   'P 1'
#
loop_
_entity.id
_entity.type
_entity.pdbx_description
1 polymer ?
#
loop_
_entity_poly.entity_id
_entity_poly.type
_entity_poly.pdbx_seq_one_letter_code
_entity_poly.pdbx_strand_id
1 'polypeptide(L)'
;MKQITKTITSELQALTNAEKREIFPRFFKAGKGEYGEGDRFLGVTVPNIRAIAKLHKDISIEEIRELIQSEWHDVRLCALIIMVEKSKKKDEALRKELFNLYLSQTKRINNWDLVDLSCRFIIGEYLLDKSRDILYHLAQSSLLWDNRIAIVSTYAFIRKGQLEDTYALSDLMMQHPHDLMHKAIGWMLREAGKRNPERLYDYVMSHRADMPRTMLRYAIEKFSPKERAILMKRV
;
A
#
# COMPACT_ATOMS: atom_id res chain seq x y z
N MET A 1 0.23 1.83 -28.00
CA MET A 1 0.17 0.72 -27.01
C MET A 1 0.88 -0.48 -27.60
N LYS A 2 1.91 -0.99 -26.92
CA LYS A 2 2.68 -2.16 -27.37
C LYS A 2 1.79 -3.41 -27.45
N GLN A 3 2.15 -4.39 -28.28
CA GLN A 3 1.34 -5.60 -28.52
C GLN A 3 1.09 -6.36 -27.20
N ILE A 4 2.11 -6.52 -26.36
CA ILE A 4 1.98 -7.25 -25.08
C ILE A 4 1.02 -6.57 -24.11
N THR A 5 0.97 -5.24 -24.09
CA THR A 5 0.05 -4.47 -23.24
C THR A 5 -1.40 -4.72 -23.65
N LYS A 6 -1.67 -4.82 -24.98
CA LYS A 6 -2.99 -5.19 -25.50
C LYS A 6 -3.35 -6.63 -25.12
N THR A 7 -2.39 -7.56 -25.24
CA THR A 7 -2.58 -8.97 -24.88
C THR A 7 -2.97 -9.11 -23.42
N ILE A 8 -2.20 -8.54 -22.48
CA ILE A 8 -2.50 -8.60 -21.04
C ILE A 8 -3.87 -7.99 -20.73
N THR A 9 -4.19 -6.86 -21.35
CA THR A 9 -5.49 -6.22 -21.15
C THR A 9 -6.63 -7.14 -21.63
N SER A 10 -6.49 -7.77 -22.80
CA SER A 10 -7.50 -8.68 -23.34
C SER A 10 -7.64 -9.96 -22.50
N GLU A 11 -6.55 -10.51 -21.99
CA GLU A 11 -6.58 -11.66 -21.07
C GLU A 11 -7.31 -11.33 -19.77
N LEU A 12 -7.07 -10.14 -19.19
CA LEU A 12 -7.80 -9.68 -18.03
C LEU A 12 -9.28 -9.43 -18.33
N GLN A 13 -9.60 -8.86 -19.50
CA GLN A 13 -10.98 -8.67 -19.94
C GLN A 13 -11.73 -9.99 -20.10
N ALA A 14 -11.07 -11.05 -20.58
CA ALA A 14 -11.66 -12.39 -20.70
C ALA A 14 -12.01 -13.02 -19.33
N LEU A 15 -11.39 -12.53 -18.24
CA LEU A 15 -11.63 -12.98 -16.86
C LEU A 15 -12.57 -12.04 -16.08
N THR A 16 -13.25 -11.14 -16.76
CA THR A 16 -14.23 -10.22 -16.16
C THR A 16 -15.33 -10.97 -15.44
N ASN A 17 -15.63 -10.56 -14.21
CA ASN A 17 -16.79 -10.99 -13.45
C ASN A 17 -17.80 -9.84 -13.40
N ALA A 18 -18.99 -10.06 -13.93
CA ALA A 18 -20.04 -9.03 -14.07
C ALA A 18 -20.46 -8.46 -12.71
N GLU A 19 -20.69 -9.32 -11.70
CA GLU A 19 -21.06 -8.91 -10.34
C GLU A 19 -19.97 -8.02 -9.71
N LYS A 20 -18.71 -8.43 -9.81
CA LYS A 20 -17.60 -7.65 -9.27
C LYS A 20 -17.40 -6.33 -9.99
N ARG A 21 -17.58 -6.31 -11.30
CA ARG A 21 -17.52 -5.09 -12.11
C ARG A 21 -18.56 -4.05 -11.64
N GLU A 22 -19.73 -4.50 -11.21
CA GLU A 22 -20.78 -3.65 -10.67
C GLU A 22 -20.46 -3.16 -9.25
N ILE A 23 -19.92 -4.05 -8.40
CA ILE A 23 -19.66 -3.77 -6.98
C ILE A 23 -18.39 -2.93 -6.77
N PHE A 24 -17.33 -3.15 -7.54
CA PHE A 24 -16.01 -2.55 -7.32
C PHE A 24 -16.00 -1.02 -7.32
N PRO A 25 -16.71 -0.29 -8.19
CA PRO A 25 -16.75 1.16 -8.12
C PRO A 25 -17.21 1.70 -6.76
N ARG A 26 -18.22 1.06 -6.16
CA ARG A 26 -18.68 1.41 -4.81
C ARG A 26 -17.71 0.98 -3.72
N PHE A 27 -17.13 -0.21 -3.84
CA PHE A 27 -16.17 -0.76 -2.87
C PHE A 27 -14.86 0.06 -2.82
N PHE A 28 -14.33 0.45 -3.98
CA PHE A 28 -13.11 1.24 -4.12
C PHE A 28 -13.34 2.75 -4.14
N LYS A 29 -14.58 3.19 -3.86
CA LYS A 29 -14.91 4.60 -3.73
C LYS A 29 -14.54 5.39 -5.00
N ALA A 30 -15.02 4.95 -6.16
CA ALA A 30 -14.75 5.59 -7.46
C ALA A 30 -15.80 6.62 -7.88
N GLY A 31 -16.76 6.95 -7.02
CA GLY A 31 -17.77 7.98 -7.26
C GLY A 31 -17.20 9.39 -7.21
N LYS A 32 -17.98 10.36 -7.70
CA LYS A 32 -17.59 11.78 -7.71
C LYS A 32 -17.27 12.30 -6.30
N GLY A 33 -16.10 12.91 -6.12
CA GLY A 33 -15.62 13.45 -4.84
C GLY A 33 -15.05 12.38 -3.89
N GLU A 34 -15.01 11.11 -4.29
CA GLU A 34 -14.40 10.02 -3.51
C GLU A 34 -12.91 9.83 -3.90
N TYR A 35 -12.15 9.16 -3.04
CA TYR A 35 -10.69 9.03 -3.21
C TYR A 35 -10.24 8.21 -4.43
N GLY A 36 -11.10 7.36 -4.99
CA GLY A 36 -10.88 6.59 -6.21
C GLY A 36 -11.61 7.17 -7.43
N GLU A 37 -12.04 8.44 -7.38
CA GLU A 37 -12.80 9.07 -8.46
C GLU A 37 -12.15 8.84 -9.82
N GLY A 38 -12.96 8.42 -10.80
CA GLY A 38 -12.53 8.18 -12.17
C GLY A 38 -11.92 6.81 -12.43
N ASP A 39 -11.74 5.96 -11.42
CA ASP A 39 -11.27 4.59 -11.63
C ASP A 39 -12.33 3.73 -12.33
N ARG A 40 -11.86 2.92 -13.30
CA ARG A 40 -12.67 1.96 -14.05
C ARG A 40 -12.22 0.54 -13.73
N PHE A 41 -13.17 -0.37 -13.59
CA PHE A 41 -12.92 -1.75 -13.18
C PHE A 41 -13.40 -2.76 -14.22
N LEU A 42 -12.57 -3.76 -14.49
CA LEU A 42 -12.95 -4.97 -15.25
C LEU A 42 -13.69 -5.96 -14.33
N GLY A 43 -13.44 -5.90 -13.02
CA GLY A 43 -14.01 -6.82 -12.05
C GLY A 43 -13.24 -8.14 -11.95
N VAL A 44 -11.95 -8.13 -12.24
CA VAL A 44 -11.10 -9.33 -12.15
C VAL A 44 -10.66 -9.55 -10.71
N THR A 45 -10.74 -10.78 -10.22
CA THR A 45 -10.29 -11.11 -8.86
C THR A 45 -8.77 -11.08 -8.74
N VAL A 46 -8.26 -10.72 -7.57
CA VAL A 46 -6.80 -10.68 -7.30
C VAL A 46 -6.09 -12.01 -7.62
N PRO A 47 -6.63 -13.20 -7.30
CA PRO A 47 -6.02 -14.46 -7.72
C PRO A 47 -5.84 -14.58 -9.25
N ASN A 48 -6.85 -14.17 -10.03
CA ASN A 48 -6.79 -14.19 -11.48
C ASN A 48 -5.77 -13.17 -12.01
N ILE A 49 -5.75 -11.96 -11.46
CA ILE A 49 -4.73 -10.94 -11.81
C ILE A 49 -3.32 -11.48 -11.53
N ARG A 50 -3.11 -12.17 -10.40
CA ARG A 50 -1.82 -12.79 -10.06
C ARG A 50 -1.43 -13.90 -11.05
N ALA A 51 -2.39 -14.68 -11.54
CA ALA A 51 -2.14 -15.71 -12.54
C ALA A 51 -1.64 -15.09 -13.85
N ILE A 52 -2.30 -14.05 -14.36
CA ILE A 52 -1.87 -13.31 -15.55
C ILE A 52 -0.51 -12.64 -15.32
N ALA A 53 -0.31 -11.97 -14.21
CA ALA A 53 0.98 -11.35 -13.88
C ALA A 53 2.14 -12.35 -13.86
N LYS A 54 1.90 -13.58 -13.39
CA LYS A 54 2.90 -14.64 -13.39
C LYS A 54 3.28 -15.11 -14.78
N LEU A 55 2.32 -15.19 -15.70
CA LEU A 55 2.57 -15.55 -17.11
C LEU A 55 3.44 -14.48 -17.80
N HIS A 56 3.23 -13.22 -17.46
CA HIS A 56 3.90 -12.08 -18.08
C HIS A 56 5.00 -11.44 -17.21
N LYS A 57 5.54 -12.16 -16.23
CA LYS A 57 6.55 -11.62 -15.27
C LYS A 57 7.83 -11.12 -15.94
N ASP A 58 8.12 -11.51 -17.16
CA ASP A 58 9.39 -11.19 -17.84
C ASP A 58 9.29 -10.03 -18.84
N ILE A 59 8.12 -9.37 -18.96
CA ILE A 59 7.96 -8.17 -19.80
C ILE A 59 8.94 -7.06 -19.39
N SER A 60 9.25 -6.15 -20.30
CA SER A 60 10.18 -5.04 -20.08
C SER A 60 9.63 -4.00 -19.09
N ILE A 61 10.52 -3.18 -18.54
CA ILE A 61 10.15 -2.04 -17.67
C ILE A 61 9.26 -1.03 -18.41
N GLU A 62 9.53 -0.79 -19.70
CA GLU A 62 8.73 0.09 -20.53
C GLU A 62 7.30 -0.43 -20.76
N GLU A 63 7.12 -1.74 -20.86
CA GLU A 63 5.81 -2.36 -20.98
C GLU A 63 5.04 -2.26 -19.64
N ILE A 64 5.73 -2.43 -18.50
CA ILE A 64 5.15 -2.21 -17.18
C ILE A 64 4.71 -0.75 -17.03
N ARG A 65 5.55 0.22 -17.43
CA ARG A 65 5.24 1.65 -17.41
C ARG A 65 3.96 1.94 -18.19
N GLU A 66 3.80 1.34 -19.38
CA GLU A 66 2.62 1.49 -20.21
C GLU A 66 1.36 0.90 -19.55
N LEU A 67 1.47 -0.29 -18.94
CA LEU A 67 0.36 -0.92 -18.20
C LEU A 67 -0.11 -0.07 -17.02
N ILE A 68 0.80 0.58 -16.29
CA ILE A 68 0.46 1.47 -15.17
C ILE A 68 -0.36 2.69 -15.64
N GLN A 69 -0.23 3.10 -16.90
CA GLN A 69 -1.05 4.20 -17.46
C GLN A 69 -2.47 3.77 -17.86
N SER A 70 -2.82 2.50 -17.74
CA SER A 70 -4.14 2.00 -18.11
C SER A 70 -5.26 2.71 -17.33
N GLU A 71 -6.37 3.01 -18.01
CA GLU A 71 -7.61 3.47 -17.37
C GLU A 71 -8.24 2.41 -16.44
N TRP A 72 -7.92 1.13 -16.68
CA TRP A 72 -8.45 0.01 -15.91
C TRP A 72 -7.62 -0.23 -14.65
N HIS A 73 -8.27 -0.20 -13.52
CA HIS A 73 -7.67 -0.48 -12.20
C HIS A 73 -6.99 -1.86 -12.18
N ASP A 74 -7.69 -2.89 -12.65
CA ASP A 74 -7.21 -4.28 -12.67
C ASP A 74 -5.93 -4.43 -13.49
N VAL A 75 -5.78 -3.67 -14.58
CA VAL A 75 -4.56 -3.66 -15.42
C VAL A 75 -3.40 -2.99 -14.69
N ARG A 76 -3.64 -1.87 -13.99
CA ARG A 76 -2.62 -1.24 -13.15
C ARG A 76 -2.18 -2.15 -12.01
N LEU A 77 -3.13 -2.84 -11.37
CA LEU A 77 -2.81 -3.84 -10.33
C LEU A 77 -1.95 -4.98 -10.91
N CYS A 78 -2.27 -5.48 -12.10
CA CYS A 78 -1.46 -6.49 -12.77
C CYS A 78 -0.02 -6.02 -13.00
N ALA A 79 0.17 -4.79 -13.48
CA ALA A 79 1.50 -4.19 -13.65
C ALA A 79 2.29 -4.13 -12.34
N LEU A 80 1.65 -3.71 -11.25
CA LEU A 80 2.28 -3.65 -9.92
C LEU A 80 2.64 -5.04 -9.39
N ILE A 81 1.79 -6.05 -9.61
CA ILE A 81 2.11 -7.43 -9.24
C ILE A 81 3.29 -7.96 -10.06
N ILE A 82 3.39 -7.64 -11.36
CA ILE A 82 4.56 -7.97 -12.19
C ILE A 82 5.82 -7.31 -11.62
N MET A 83 5.76 -6.04 -11.21
CA MET A 83 6.87 -5.36 -10.54
C MET A 83 7.30 -6.09 -9.25
N VAL A 84 6.33 -6.52 -8.43
CA VAL A 84 6.60 -7.31 -7.22
C VAL A 84 7.29 -8.65 -7.56
N GLU A 85 6.84 -9.35 -8.60
CA GLU A 85 7.51 -10.60 -9.02
C GLU A 85 8.95 -10.34 -9.49
N LYS A 86 9.18 -9.27 -10.25
CA LYS A 86 10.53 -8.87 -10.69
C LYS A 86 11.44 -8.45 -9.52
N SER A 87 10.91 -7.75 -8.52
CA SER A 87 11.69 -7.26 -7.38
C SER A 87 12.26 -8.39 -6.49
N LYS A 88 11.72 -9.61 -6.61
CA LYS A 88 12.25 -10.80 -5.93
C LYS A 88 13.62 -11.26 -6.45
N LYS A 89 14.00 -10.85 -7.66
CA LYS A 89 15.33 -11.14 -8.21
C LYS A 89 16.39 -10.38 -7.40
N LYS A 90 17.53 -11.06 -7.14
CA LYS A 90 18.70 -10.47 -6.45
C LYS A 90 19.54 -9.64 -7.44
N ASP A 91 18.89 -8.73 -8.14
CA ASP A 91 19.50 -7.82 -9.10
C ASP A 91 19.27 -6.39 -8.60
N GLU A 92 20.32 -5.77 -8.09
CA GLU A 92 20.24 -4.45 -7.46
C GLU A 92 19.93 -3.35 -8.49
N ALA A 93 20.45 -3.46 -9.71
CA ALA A 93 20.15 -2.50 -10.77
C ALA A 93 18.66 -2.54 -11.16
N LEU A 94 18.11 -3.74 -11.36
CA LEU A 94 16.69 -3.94 -11.62
C LEU A 94 15.83 -3.43 -10.46
N ARG A 95 16.20 -3.74 -9.21
CA ARG A 95 15.44 -3.27 -8.04
C ARG A 95 15.43 -1.75 -7.93
N LYS A 96 16.55 -1.09 -8.23
CA LYS A 96 16.65 0.37 -8.30
C LYS A 96 15.76 0.95 -9.40
N GLU A 97 15.74 0.32 -10.56
CA GLU A 97 14.90 0.74 -11.69
C GLU A 97 13.41 0.62 -11.35
N LEU A 98 12.99 -0.50 -10.75
CA LEU A 98 11.62 -0.70 -10.28
C LEU A 98 11.22 0.31 -9.19
N PHE A 99 12.12 0.59 -8.24
CA PHE A 99 11.92 1.61 -7.21
C PHE A 99 11.68 3.00 -7.82
N ASN A 100 12.54 3.41 -8.77
CA ASN A 100 12.41 4.70 -9.45
C ASN A 100 11.13 4.76 -10.29
N LEU A 101 10.80 3.68 -11.02
CA LEU A 101 9.56 3.60 -11.77
C LEU A 101 8.36 3.77 -10.84
N TYR A 102 8.32 3.05 -9.72
CA TYR A 102 7.21 3.13 -8.75
C TYR A 102 6.99 4.56 -8.26
N LEU A 103 8.05 5.22 -7.80
CA LEU A 103 7.99 6.60 -7.31
C LEU A 103 7.54 7.59 -8.38
N SER A 104 7.91 7.37 -9.64
CA SER A 104 7.46 8.22 -10.76
C SER A 104 5.98 8.05 -11.13
N GLN A 105 5.33 7.01 -10.60
CA GLN A 105 3.96 6.63 -10.97
C GLN A 105 2.94 6.72 -9.82
N THR A 106 3.28 7.36 -8.70
CA THR A 106 2.41 7.38 -7.51
C THR A 106 1.03 7.95 -7.77
N LYS A 107 0.89 8.91 -8.72
CA LYS A 107 -0.41 9.43 -9.17
C LYS A 107 -1.31 8.38 -9.85
N ARG A 108 -0.72 7.31 -10.39
CA ARG A 108 -1.45 6.19 -11.02
C ARG A 108 -1.65 5.01 -10.08
N ILE A 109 -0.97 5.03 -8.93
CA ILE A 109 -1.12 4.07 -7.83
C ILE A 109 -2.12 4.67 -6.83
N ASN A 110 -3.32 4.91 -7.33
CA ASN A 110 -4.33 5.80 -6.76
C ASN A 110 -5.44 5.07 -5.98
N ASN A 111 -5.12 3.93 -5.37
CA ASN A 111 -6.04 3.25 -4.46
C ASN A 111 -5.26 2.43 -3.41
N TRP A 112 -5.92 2.11 -2.29
CA TRP A 112 -5.29 1.42 -1.16
C TRP A 112 -4.78 0.02 -1.51
N ASP A 113 -5.47 -0.75 -2.33
CA ASP A 113 -5.05 -2.10 -2.73
C ASP A 113 -3.83 -2.07 -3.67
N LEU A 114 -3.76 -1.08 -4.57
CA LEU A 114 -2.59 -0.87 -5.43
C LEU A 114 -1.34 -0.60 -4.58
N VAL A 115 -1.46 0.23 -3.54
CA VAL A 115 -0.37 0.54 -2.60
C VAL A 115 -0.02 -0.67 -1.74
N ASP A 116 -0.99 -1.24 -1.03
CA ASP A 116 -0.77 -2.25 0.01
C ASP A 116 -0.21 -3.57 -0.54
N LEU A 117 -0.58 -3.93 -1.78
CA LEU A 117 -0.10 -5.14 -2.44
C LEU A 117 1.30 -4.98 -3.05
N SER A 118 1.85 -3.77 -3.15
CA SER A 118 3.08 -3.51 -3.92
C SER A 118 4.18 -2.79 -3.15
N CYS A 119 3.88 -1.67 -2.46
CA CYS A 119 4.90 -0.76 -1.93
C CYS A 119 5.87 -1.42 -0.95
N ARG A 120 5.38 -2.30 -0.07
CA ARG A 120 6.22 -2.99 0.91
C ARG A 120 7.33 -3.84 0.27
N PHE A 121 7.09 -4.38 -0.93
CA PHE A 121 8.05 -5.20 -1.66
C PHE A 121 8.99 -4.36 -2.52
N ILE A 122 8.45 -3.34 -3.20
CA ILE A 122 9.21 -2.54 -4.16
C ILE A 122 9.97 -1.41 -3.45
N ILE A 123 9.31 -0.70 -2.55
CA ILE A 123 9.88 0.42 -1.79
C ILE A 123 10.50 -0.08 -0.50
N GLY A 124 9.72 -0.76 0.35
CA GLY A 124 10.15 -1.18 1.68
C GLY A 124 11.36 -2.12 1.64
N GLU A 125 11.32 -3.21 0.86
CA GLU A 125 12.45 -4.14 0.78
C GLU A 125 13.69 -3.54 0.11
N TYR A 126 13.53 -2.57 -0.81
CA TYR A 126 14.64 -1.86 -1.41
C TYR A 126 15.38 -0.97 -0.40
N LEU A 127 14.65 -0.36 0.54
CA LEU A 127 15.18 0.57 1.54
C LEU A 127 15.66 -0.08 2.83
N LEU A 128 15.68 -1.41 2.95
CA LEU A 128 16.08 -2.10 4.19
C LEU A 128 17.46 -1.71 4.70
N ASP A 129 18.39 -1.47 3.81
CA ASP A 129 19.80 -1.14 4.06
C ASP A 129 20.23 0.22 3.44
N LYS A 130 19.26 1.09 3.13
CA LYS A 130 19.49 2.39 2.48
C LYS A 130 18.85 3.53 3.27
N SER A 131 19.18 4.79 2.90
CA SER A 131 18.49 5.97 3.44
C SER A 131 16.98 5.88 3.17
N ARG A 132 16.21 6.26 4.19
CA ARG A 132 14.74 6.24 4.20
C ARG A 132 14.12 7.63 4.09
N ASP A 133 14.94 8.66 3.82
CA ASP A 133 14.51 10.05 3.73
C ASP A 133 13.34 10.24 2.77
N ILE A 134 13.31 9.45 1.69
CA ILE A 134 12.21 9.46 0.72
C ILE A 134 10.85 9.18 1.36
N LEU A 135 10.78 8.32 2.39
CA LEU A 135 9.52 8.02 3.09
C LEU A 135 9.01 9.24 3.88
N TYR A 136 9.92 10.02 4.46
CA TYR A 136 9.58 11.26 5.17
C TYR A 136 9.12 12.35 4.20
N HIS A 137 9.71 12.43 3.00
CA HIS A 137 9.21 13.30 1.93
C HIS A 137 7.82 12.89 1.45
N LEU A 138 7.60 11.60 1.21
CA LEU A 138 6.29 11.07 0.83
C LEU A 138 5.23 11.32 1.91
N ALA A 139 5.60 11.21 3.19
CA ALA A 139 4.69 11.47 4.31
C ALA A 139 4.21 12.93 4.39
N GLN A 140 4.97 13.87 3.83
CA GLN A 140 4.64 15.29 3.79
C GLN A 140 3.98 15.74 2.46
N SER A 141 3.79 14.82 1.53
CA SER A 141 3.13 15.08 0.25
C SER A 141 1.64 15.43 0.45
N SER A 142 1.10 16.26 -0.44
CA SER A 142 -0.35 16.52 -0.52
C SER A 142 -1.14 15.35 -1.12
N LEU A 143 -0.46 14.35 -1.70
CA LEU A 143 -1.10 13.18 -2.30
C LEU A 143 -1.31 12.08 -1.26
N LEU A 144 -2.56 11.75 -0.99
CA LEU A 144 -2.96 10.68 -0.04
C LEU A 144 -2.17 9.38 -0.23
N TRP A 145 -1.92 9.01 -1.49
CA TRP A 145 -1.27 7.74 -1.82
C TRP A 145 0.24 7.76 -1.52
N ASP A 146 0.90 8.91 -1.64
CA ASP A 146 2.28 9.09 -1.21
C ASP A 146 2.40 8.86 0.30
N ASN A 147 1.50 9.46 1.09
CA ASN A 147 1.47 9.28 2.54
C ASN A 147 1.23 7.81 2.91
N ARG A 148 0.34 7.12 2.18
CA ARG A 148 0.08 5.70 2.41
C ARG A 148 1.27 4.83 2.03
N ILE A 149 1.96 5.12 0.90
CA ILE A 149 3.20 4.45 0.50
C ILE A 149 4.26 4.60 1.60
N ALA A 150 4.41 5.81 2.18
CA ALA A 150 5.38 6.07 3.23
C ALA A 150 5.20 5.12 4.42
N ILE A 151 4.01 5.06 4.99
CA ILE A 151 3.76 4.26 6.19
C ILE A 151 3.71 2.77 5.90
N VAL A 152 3.04 2.32 4.83
CA VAL A 152 2.88 0.89 4.52
C VAL A 152 4.21 0.24 4.10
N SER A 153 5.14 1.00 3.51
CA SER A 153 6.48 0.52 3.19
C SER A 153 7.26 0.06 4.43
N THR A 154 6.97 0.64 5.60
CA THR A 154 7.62 0.26 6.88
C THR A 154 7.34 -1.19 7.28
N TYR A 155 6.32 -1.84 6.69
CA TYR A 155 6.05 -3.25 6.94
C TYR A 155 7.28 -4.15 6.67
N ALA A 156 8.09 -3.81 5.65
CA ALA A 156 9.33 -4.54 5.37
C ALA A 156 10.34 -4.41 6.52
N PHE A 157 10.44 -3.22 7.12
CA PHE A 157 11.32 -2.94 8.26
C PHE A 157 10.85 -3.63 9.52
N ILE A 158 9.54 -3.57 9.81
CA ILE A 158 8.90 -4.25 10.94
C ILE A 158 9.22 -5.76 10.90
N ARG A 159 9.17 -6.38 9.73
CA ARG A 159 9.52 -7.80 9.57
C ARG A 159 10.98 -8.11 9.95
N LYS A 160 11.87 -7.12 9.90
CA LYS A 160 13.28 -7.20 10.29
C LYS A 160 13.55 -6.70 11.71
N GLY A 161 12.50 -6.35 12.45
CA GLY A 161 12.63 -5.80 13.81
C GLY A 161 13.07 -4.34 13.88
N GLN A 162 13.11 -3.64 12.74
CA GLN A 162 13.45 -2.23 12.64
C GLN A 162 12.14 -1.42 12.76
N LEU A 163 11.87 -0.85 13.91
CA LEU A 163 10.56 -0.27 14.24
C LEU A 163 10.56 1.27 14.24
N GLU A 164 11.73 1.90 14.24
CA GLU A 164 11.92 3.33 14.47
C GLU A 164 11.12 4.18 13.48
N ASP A 165 11.27 3.92 12.18
CA ASP A 165 10.57 4.69 11.15
C ASP A 165 9.05 4.52 11.21
N THR A 166 8.57 3.37 11.66
CA THR A 166 7.12 3.15 11.82
C THR A 166 6.55 4.11 12.85
N TYR A 167 7.21 4.25 14.01
CA TYR A 167 6.77 5.18 15.06
C TYR A 167 6.96 6.64 14.63
N ALA A 168 8.12 7.00 14.08
CA ALA A 168 8.39 8.37 13.64
C ALA A 168 7.43 8.85 12.53
N LEU A 169 7.13 8.01 11.55
CA LEU A 169 6.14 8.32 10.51
C LEU A 169 4.71 8.34 11.07
N SER A 170 4.42 7.53 12.09
CA SER A 170 3.12 7.58 12.78
C SER A 170 2.93 8.91 13.51
N ASP A 171 3.97 9.42 14.20
CA ASP A 171 3.93 10.73 14.84
C ASP A 171 3.73 11.85 13.82
N LEU A 172 4.51 11.82 12.73
CA LEU A 172 4.44 12.84 11.68
C LEU A 172 3.04 12.94 11.04
N MET A 173 2.35 11.81 10.90
CA MET A 173 1.05 11.73 10.22
C MET A 173 -0.12 11.47 11.18
N MET A 174 0.06 11.60 12.49
CA MET A 174 -0.96 11.28 13.49
C MET A 174 -2.27 12.03 13.26
N GLN A 175 -2.18 13.31 12.92
CA GLN A 175 -3.32 14.19 12.68
C GLN A 175 -3.75 14.25 11.19
N HIS A 176 -3.35 13.27 10.40
CA HIS A 176 -3.74 13.22 8.99
C HIS A 176 -5.28 13.23 8.86
N PRO A 177 -5.88 14.07 7.97
CA PRO A 177 -7.34 14.25 7.94
C PRO A 177 -8.12 13.03 7.40
N HIS A 178 -7.47 12.12 6.69
CA HIS A 178 -8.15 11.05 5.96
C HIS A 178 -8.19 9.72 6.74
N ASP A 179 -9.38 9.12 6.92
CA ASP A 179 -9.62 7.87 7.68
C ASP A 179 -8.82 6.67 7.15
N LEU A 180 -8.56 6.58 5.83
CA LEU A 180 -7.70 5.54 5.27
C LEU A 180 -6.25 5.59 5.80
N MET A 181 -5.76 6.79 6.16
CA MET A 181 -4.45 6.93 6.80
C MET A 181 -4.48 6.50 8.25
N HIS A 182 -5.54 6.84 9.00
CA HIS A 182 -5.72 6.34 10.37
C HIS A 182 -5.70 4.80 10.42
N LYS A 183 -6.35 4.15 9.44
CA LYS A 183 -6.34 2.68 9.30
C LYS A 183 -4.94 2.15 8.97
N ALA A 184 -4.24 2.80 8.03
CA ALA A 184 -2.91 2.36 7.61
C ALA A 184 -1.88 2.51 8.74
N ILE A 185 -1.86 3.66 9.41
CA ILE A 185 -0.96 3.93 10.55
C ILE A 185 -1.26 2.95 11.69
N GLY A 186 -2.54 2.81 12.06
CA GLY A 186 -2.95 1.86 13.09
C GLY A 186 -2.59 0.41 12.75
N TRP A 187 -2.69 0.03 11.47
CA TRP A 187 -2.25 -1.28 11.01
C TRP A 187 -0.73 -1.47 11.18
N MET A 188 0.09 -0.50 10.76
CA MET A 188 1.55 -0.61 10.90
C MET A 188 1.98 -0.60 12.36
N LEU A 189 1.38 0.22 13.22
CA LEU A 189 1.59 0.18 14.67
C LEU A 189 1.25 -1.19 15.25
N ARG A 190 0.13 -1.80 14.85
CA ARG A 190 -0.25 -3.16 15.26
C ARG A 190 0.78 -4.21 14.82
N GLU A 191 1.29 -4.10 13.61
CA GLU A 191 2.34 -5.01 13.12
C GLU A 191 3.65 -4.81 13.89
N ALA A 192 4.02 -3.56 14.23
CA ALA A 192 5.16 -3.25 15.11
C ALA A 192 4.96 -3.83 16.52
N GLY A 193 3.75 -3.73 17.06
CA GLY A 193 3.39 -4.31 18.36
C GLY A 193 3.47 -5.82 18.42
N LYS A 194 3.34 -6.54 17.29
CA LYS A 194 3.60 -7.99 17.25
C LYS A 194 5.09 -8.32 17.45
N ARG A 195 5.98 -7.37 17.21
CA ARG A 195 7.44 -7.50 17.44
C ARG A 195 7.84 -7.04 18.83
N ASN A 196 7.25 -5.95 19.31
CA ASN A 196 7.48 -5.40 20.63
C ASN A 196 6.16 -4.86 21.22
N PRO A 197 5.40 -5.71 21.95
CA PRO A 197 4.10 -5.32 22.52
C PRO A 197 4.23 -4.23 23.59
N GLU A 198 5.29 -4.27 24.42
CA GLU A 198 5.53 -3.29 25.49
C GLU A 198 5.75 -1.89 24.89
N ARG A 199 6.61 -1.79 23.88
CA ARG A 199 6.85 -0.52 23.18
C ARG A 199 5.56 0.05 22.57
N LEU A 200 4.72 -0.80 21.96
CA LEU A 200 3.43 -0.34 21.43
C LEU A 200 2.48 0.11 22.54
N TYR A 201 2.45 -0.61 23.68
CA TYR A 201 1.63 -0.23 24.81
C TYR A 201 2.01 1.16 25.34
N ASP A 202 3.31 1.40 25.58
CA ASP A 202 3.82 2.67 26.07
C ASP A 202 3.59 3.81 25.07
N TYR A 203 3.81 3.54 23.79
CA TYR A 203 3.52 4.48 22.71
C TYR A 203 2.04 4.90 22.71
N VAL A 204 1.13 3.93 22.77
CA VAL A 204 -0.31 4.22 22.81
C VAL A 204 -0.68 4.94 24.09
N MET A 205 -0.13 4.57 25.24
CA MET A 205 -0.41 5.25 26.52
C MET A 205 -0.02 6.73 26.48
N SER A 206 1.10 7.08 25.85
CA SER A 206 1.58 8.47 25.74
C SER A 206 0.82 9.29 24.69
N HIS A 207 0.24 8.65 23.66
CA HIS A 207 -0.40 9.35 22.53
C HIS A 207 -1.93 9.20 22.46
N ARG A 208 -2.56 8.36 23.30
CA ARG A 208 -3.98 8.02 23.19
C ARG A 208 -4.96 9.21 23.27
N ALA A 209 -4.53 10.32 23.86
CA ALA A 209 -5.33 11.53 23.92
C ALA A 209 -5.49 12.16 22.52
N ASP A 210 -4.42 12.13 21.73
CA ASP A 210 -4.31 12.78 20.42
C ASP A 210 -4.58 11.82 19.26
N MET A 211 -4.47 10.51 19.50
CA MET A 211 -4.71 9.51 18.45
C MET A 211 -6.15 9.50 17.96
N PRO A 212 -6.39 9.63 16.64
CA PRO A 212 -7.72 9.36 16.06
C PRO A 212 -8.26 7.99 16.48
N ARG A 213 -9.53 7.91 16.81
CA ARG A 213 -10.14 6.69 17.37
C ARG A 213 -10.03 5.47 16.43
N THR A 214 -10.09 5.69 15.13
CA THR A 214 -9.86 4.63 14.14
C THR A 214 -8.44 4.11 14.24
N MET A 215 -7.43 4.99 14.27
CA MET A 215 -6.02 4.62 14.41
C MET A 215 -5.77 3.82 15.69
N LEU A 216 -6.26 4.33 16.82
CA LEU A 216 -6.14 3.67 18.12
C LEU A 216 -6.74 2.24 18.09
N ARG A 217 -7.97 2.08 17.59
CA ARG A 217 -8.62 0.76 17.52
C ARG A 217 -7.82 -0.25 16.69
N TYR A 218 -7.26 0.18 15.57
CA TYR A 218 -6.42 -0.66 14.71
C TYR A 218 -5.12 -1.04 15.41
N ALA A 219 -4.46 -0.08 16.05
CA ALA A 219 -3.17 -0.30 16.74
C ALA A 219 -3.28 -1.34 17.86
N ILE A 220 -4.34 -1.25 18.68
CA ILE A 220 -4.51 -2.08 19.88
C ILE A 220 -5.27 -3.39 19.65
N GLU A 221 -5.62 -3.74 18.41
CA GLU A 221 -6.49 -4.90 18.09
C GLU A 221 -6.00 -6.21 18.71
N LYS A 222 -4.70 -6.39 18.84
CA LYS A 222 -4.08 -7.65 19.33
C LYS A 222 -3.81 -7.69 20.82
N PHE A 223 -4.06 -6.62 21.56
CA PHE A 223 -3.99 -6.62 23.02
C PHE A 223 -5.18 -7.38 23.64
N SER A 224 -4.99 -7.81 24.87
CA SER A 224 -6.05 -8.45 25.66
C SER A 224 -7.24 -7.51 25.88
N PRO A 225 -8.45 -8.03 26.14
CA PRO A 225 -9.62 -7.19 26.44
C PRO A 225 -9.38 -6.21 27.59
N LYS A 226 -8.61 -6.60 28.61
CA LYS A 226 -8.26 -5.78 29.77
C LYS A 226 -7.37 -4.60 29.38
N GLU A 227 -6.30 -4.85 28.64
CA GLU A 227 -5.38 -3.81 28.14
C GLU A 227 -6.10 -2.86 27.18
N ARG A 228 -6.90 -3.38 26.26
CA ARG A 228 -7.70 -2.56 25.34
C ARG A 228 -8.66 -1.64 26.07
N ALA A 229 -9.28 -2.10 27.16
CA ALA A 229 -10.16 -1.28 27.97
C ALA A 229 -9.40 -0.10 28.63
N ILE A 230 -8.16 -0.32 29.07
CA ILE A 230 -7.28 0.71 29.64
C ILE A 230 -6.87 1.72 28.54
N LEU A 231 -6.37 1.22 27.41
CA LEU A 231 -5.87 2.05 26.30
C LEU A 231 -6.98 2.88 25.63
N MET A 232 -8.22 2.40 25.66
CA MET A 232 -9.40 3.08 25.09
C MET A 232 -10.02 4.13 25.99
N LYS A 233 -9.61 4.24 27.27
CA LYS A 233 -10.14 5.28 28.16
C LYS A 233 -9.82 6.67 27.59
N ARG A 234 -10.81 7.55 27.59
CA ARG A 234 -10.60 8.97 27.29
C ARG A 234 -9.78 9.60 28.42
N VAL A 235 -8.85 10.45 28.04
CA VAL A 235 -8.05 11.28 28.94
C VAL A 235 -8.70 12.65 29.00
#